data_819c5817fa33c98c61e04876067cd58a
#
_entry.id   819c5817fa33c98c61e04876067cd58a
#
_cell.length_a   1.000
_cell.length_b   1.000
_cell.length_c   1.000
_cell.angle_alpha   90.00
_cell.angle_beta   90.00
_cell.angle_gamma   90.00
#
_symmetry.space_group_name_H-M   'P 1'
#
loop_
_entity.id
_entity.type
_entity.pdbx_description
1 polymer ?
#
loop_
_entity_poly.entity_id
_entity_poly.type
_entity_poly.pdbx_seq_one_letter_code
_entity_poly.pdbx_strand_id
1 'polypeptide(L)'
;MPWKFEAGTPNIAGAIALGAAVDYLSALGMENIHAYEQELVDYVLPKLQAIDGLTVYGPEDPSQHAGVIAFNIDGLHPHDVATALDYEGVAVRAGHHCAQPFN
;
A
#
# COMPACT_ATOMS: atom_id res chain seq x y z
N MET A 1 -30.43 -9.40 15.32
CA MET A 1 -29.70 -10.55 15.90
C MET A 1 -28.25 -10.43 15.45
N PRO A 2 -27.29 -10.19 16.33
CA PRO A 2 -25.90 -10.01 15.91
C PRO A 2 -25.28 -11.26 15.28
N TRP A 3 -25.72 -12.44 15.67
CA TRP A 3 -25.17 -13.71 15.18
C TRP A 3 -25.79 -14.25 13.89
N LYS A 4 -26.67 -13.51 13.23
CA LYS A 4 -27.39 -13.98 12.03
C LYS A 4 -26.45 -14.40 10.89
N PHE A 5 -25.29 -13.77 10.79
CA PHE A 5 -24.30 -14.00 9.74
C PHE A 5 -23.05 -14.75 10.22
N GLU A 6 -23.03 -15.18 11.47
CA GLU A 6 -21.92 -15.95 12.03
C GLU A 6 -22.03 -17.42 11.57
N ALA A 7 -20.96 -17.92 10.96
CA ALA A 7 -20.93 -19.28 10.41
C ALA A 7 -20.48 -20.34 11.43
N GLY A 8 -20.11 -19.95 12.64
CA GLY A 8 -19.62 -20.86 13.68
C GLY A 8 -18.62 -20.17 14.60
N THR A 9 -17.66 -20.93 15.14
CA THR A 9 -16.62 -20.38 16.03
C THR A 9 -15.81 -19.30 15.33
N PRO A 10 -15.69 -18.09 15.91
CA PRO A 10 -14.95 -17.00 15.30
C PRO A 10 -13.44 -17.31 15.26
N ASN A 11 -12.70 -16.56 14.45
CA ASN A 11 -11.24 -16.64 14.38
C ASN A 11 -10.60 -16.07 15.65
N ILE A 12 -10.56 -16.87 16.71
CA ILE A 12 -10.06 -16.45 18.04
C ILE A 12 -8.57 -16.09 17.98
N ALA A 13 -7.77 -16.91 17.31
CA ALA A 13 -6.33 -16.69 17.18
C ALA A 13 -6.04 -15.38 16.42
N GLY A 14 -6.79 -15.10 15.34
CA GLY A 14 -6.66 -13.85 14.59
C GLY A 14 -7.05 -12.63 15.41
N ALA A 15 -8.08 -12.72 16.25
CA ALA A 15 -8.49 -11.63 17.12
C ALA A 15 -7.43 -11.30 18.18
N ILE A 16 -6.83 -12.32 18.80
CA ILE A 16 -5.73 -12.15 19.77
C ILE A 16 -4.48 -11.56 19.07
N ALA A 17 -4.13 -12.08 17.89
CA ALA A 17 -2.99 -11.59 17.12
C ALA A 17 -3.18 -10.13 16.68
N LEU A 18 -4.40 -9.73 16.31
CA LEU A 18 -4.73 -8.34 16.00
C LEU A 18 -4.52 -7.42 17.21
N GLY A 19 -4.90 -7.86 18.41
CA GLY A 19 -4.62 -7.13 19.66
C GLY A 19 -3.13 -6.89 19.85
N ALA A 20 -2.30 -7.91 19.69
CA ALA A 20 -0.85 -7.79 19.78
C ALA A 20 -0.26 -6.86 18.71
N ALA A 21 -0.81 -6.86 17.48
CA ALA A 21 -0.41 -5.93 16.43
C ALA A 21 -0.76 -4.47 16.76
N VAL A 22 -1.94 -4.24 17.35
CA VAL A 22 -2.35 -2.90 17.81
C VAL A 22 -1.41 -2.40 18.91
N ASP A 23 -1.07 -3.24 19.89
CA ASP A 23 -0.13 -2.88 20.95
C ASP A 23 1.26 -2.53 20.38
N TYR A 24 1.74 -3.29 19.41
CA TYR A 24 3.02 -3.04 18.73
C TYR A 24 3.02 -1.69 18.00
N LEU A 25 2.01 -1.42 17.18
CA LEU A 25 1.90 -0.15 16.45
C LEU A 25 1.73 1.04 17.40
N SER A 26 0.95 0.86 18.47
CA SER A 26 0.75 1.91 19.50
C SER A 26 2.05 2.24 20.23
N ALA A 27 2.91 1.25 20.46
CA ALA A 27 4.23 1.47 21.08
C ALA A 27 5.20 2.25 20.18
N LEU A 28 5.10 2.09 18.86
CA LEU A 28 5.84 2.92 17.88
C LEU A 28 5.30 4.35 17.79
N GLY A 29 3.99 4.51 18.00
CA GLY A 29 3.25 5.76 17.83
C GLY A 29 2.75 5.95 16.39
N MET A 30 1.44 6.04 16.21
CA MET A 30 0.82 6.18 14.89
C MET A 30 1.26 7.47 14.18
N GLU A 31 1.46 8.56 14.93
CA GLU A 31 1.96 9.83 14.40
C GLU A 31 3.39 9.71 13.86
N ASN A 32 4.23 8.92 14.51
CA ASN A 32 5.61 8.68 14.05
C ASN A 32 5.61 7.85 12.76
N ILE A 33 4.75 6.84 12.68
CA ILE A 33 4.58 6.02 11.47
C ILE A 33 4.11 6.90 10.31
N HIS A 34 3.06 7.70 10.53
CA HIS A 34 2.52 8.60 9.52
C HIS A 34 3.56 9.63 9.05
N ALA A 35 4.30 10.24 9.96
CA ALA A 35 5.34 11.20 9.62
C ALA A 35 6.44 10.58 8.76
N TYR A 36 6.85 9.35 9.07
CA TYR A 36 7.85 8.64 8.27
C TYR A 36 7.33 8.22 6.90
N GLU A 37 6.09 7.72 6.81
CA GLU A 37 5.45 7.44 5.52
C GLU A 37 5.36 8.69 4.66
N GLN A 38 4.98 9.83 5.26
CA GLN A 38 4.89 11.10 4.54
C GLN A 38 6.25 11.56 4.00
N GLU A 39 7.31 11.44 4.79
CA GLU A 39 8.69 11.74 4.34
C GLU A 39 9.07 10.91 3.11
N LEU A 40 8.74 9.62 3.10
CA LEU A 40 9.00 8.75 1.96
C LEU A 40 8.18 9.12 0.73
N VAL A 41 6.90 9.45 0.91
CA VAL A 41 6.01 9.88 -0.19
C VAL A 41 6.50 11.21 -0.78
N ASP A 42 6.81 12.20 0.06
CA ASP A 42 7.34 13.49 -0.37
C ASP A 42 8.63 13.36 -1.19
N TYR A 43 9.44 12.36 -0.87
CA TYR A 43 10.67 12.07 -1.61
C TYR A 43 10.43 11.35 -2.93
N VAL A 44 9.54 10.35 -2.95
CA VAL A 44 9.38 9.44 -4.10
C VAL A 44 8.37 9.96 -5.12
N LEU A 45 7.22 10.46 -4.68
CA LEU A 45 6.10 10.81 -5.57
C LEU A 45 6.49 11.83 -6.66
N PRO A 46 7.17 12.96 -6.35
CA PRO A 46 7.56 13.91 -7.39
C PRO A 46 8.55 13.32 -8.41
N LYS A 47 9.37 12.36 -7.98
CA LYS A 47 10.32 11.69 -8.88
C LYS A 47 9.63 10.73 -9.83
N LEU A 48 8.62 10.00 -9.36
CA LEU A 48 7.81 9.14 -10.22
C LEU A 48 7.00 9.98 -11.21
N GLN A 49 6.40 11.08 -10.77
CA GLN A 49 5.64 12.00 -11.63
C GLN A 49 6.50 12.67 -12.72
N ALA A 50 7.81 12.78 -12.51
CA ALA A 50 8.75 13.34 -13.48
C ALA A 50 9.23 12.33 -14.54
N ILE A 51 8.84 11.06 -14.46
CA ILE A 51 9.23 10.02 -15.43
C ILE A 51 8.26 10.06 -16.60
N ASP A 52 8.75 10.34 -17.79
CA ASP A 52 7.96 10.30 -19.03
C ASP A 52 7.38 8.90 -19.27
N GLY A 53 6.09 8.81 -19.56
CA GLY A 53 5.39 7.56 -19.80
C GLY A 53 5.03 6.78 -18.53
N LEU A 54 5.23 7.36 -17.34
CA LEU A 54 4.76 6.81 -16.07
C LEU A 54 3.52 7.55 -15.61
N THR A 55 2.43 6.84 -15.37
CA THR A 55 1.18 7.37 -14.81
C THR A 55 1.07 6.96 -13.35
N VAL A 56 1.00 7.92 -12.45
CA VAL A 56 0.69 7.71 -11.03
C VAL A 56 -0.83 7.80 -10.83
N TYR A 57 -1.39 6.88 -10.05
CA TYR A 57 -2.79 6.88 -9.68
C TYR A 57 -2.97 7.42 -8.26
N GLY A 58 -3.93 8.31 -8.08
CA GLY A 58 -4.25 8.94 -6.80
C GLY A 58 -4.07 10.46 -6.83
N PRO A 59 -4.06 11.11 -5.68
CA PRO A 59 -3.87 12.55 -5.58
C PRO A 59 -2.50 12.99 -6.10
N GLU A 60 -2.42 14.20 -6.67
CA GLU A 60 -1.13 14.78 -7.07
C GLU A 60 -0.34 15.32 -5.86
N ASP A 61 -1.06 15.72 -4.81
CA ASP A 61 -0.50 16.28 -3.59
C ASP A 61 0.01 15.15 -2.67
N PRO A 62 1.32 15.10 -2.36
CA PRO A 62 1.88 14.09 -1.46
C PRO A 62 1.18 14.00 -0.11
N SER A 63 0.70 15.13 0.44
CA SER A 63 0.03 15.19 1.75
C SER A 63 -1.29 14.41 1.81
N GLN A 64 -1.84 14.04 0.64
CA GLN A 64 -3.06 13.26 0.51
C GLN A 64 -2.81 11.76 0.27
N HIS A 65 -1.54 11.35 0.19
CA HIS A 65 -1.16 9.95 0.07
C HIS A 65 -0.96 9.29 1.44
N ALA A 66 -1.33 8.01 1.52
CA ALA A 66 -0.76 7.09 2.51
C ALA A 66 0.58 6.53 1.98
N GLY A 67 1.25 5.66 2.72
CA GLY A 67 2.53 5.05 2.33
C GLY A 67 2.46 4.07 1.14
N VAL A 68 1.52 4.29 0.20
CA VAL A 68 1.33 3.46 -1.01
C VAL A 68 1.23 4.37 -2.23
N ILE A 69 2.01 4.06 -3.27
CA ILE A 69 1.94 4.74 -4.56
C ILE A 69 1.67 3.70 -5.64
N ALA A 70 0.54 3.85 -6.33
CA ALA A 70 0.18 3.00 -7.47
C ALA A 70 0.57 3.70 -8.78
N PHE A 71 1.17 2.95 -9.70
CA PHE A 71 1.58 3.50 -10.99
C PHE A 71 1.57 2.45 -12.10
N ASN A 72 1.51 2.91 -13.34
CA ASN A 72 1.76 2.11 -14.54
C ASN A 72 2.82 2.80 -15.42
N ILE A 73 3.45 2.02 -16.28
CA ILE A 73 4.36 2.52 -17.31
C ILE A 73 3.76 2.20 -18.68
N ASP A 74 3.69 3.18 -19.55
CA ASP A 74 3.09 3.06 -20.87
C ASP A 74 3.71 1.94 -21.68
N GLY A 75 2.86 1.07 -22.22
CA GLY A 75 3.29 -0.05 -23.08
C GLY A 75 3.94 -1.22 -22.35
N LEU A 76 4.09 -1.17 -21.02
CA LEU A 76 4.66 -2.27 -20.23
C LEU A 76 3.60 -2.93 -19.35
N HIS A 77 3.64 -4.26 -19.31
CA HIS A 77 2.77 -5.01 -18.42
C HIS A 77 3.29 -4.89 -16.97
N PRO A 78 2.42 -4.68 -15.95
CA PRO A 78 2.85 -4.51 -14.57
C PRO A 78 3.73 -5.63 -14.01
N HIS A 79 3.54 -6.87 -14.44
CA HIS A 79 4.40 -8.00 -14.04
C HIS A 79 5.82 -7.88 -14.63
N ASP A 80 5.97 -7.36 -15.84
CA ASP A 80 7.29 -7.17 -16.44
C ASP A 80 8.04 -6.05 -15.73
N VAL A 81 7.33 -4.96 -15.38
CA VAL A 81 7.88 -3.87 -14.56
C VAL A 81 8.32 -4.40 -13.18
N ALA A 82 7.48 -5.19 -12.51
CA ALA A 82 7.82 -5.77 -11.22
C ALA A 82 9.04 -6.69 -11.31
N THR A 83 9.14 -7.50 -12.38
CA THR A 83 10.29 -8.38 -12.60
C THR A 83 11.58 -7.59 -12.86
N ALA A 84 11.51 -6.53 -13.64
CA ALA A 84 12.66 -5.67 -13.91
C ALA A 84 13.16 -4.97 -12.63
N LEU A 85 12.24 -4.46 -11.81
CA LEU A 85 12.55 -3.84 -10.52
C LEU A 85 13.14 -4.83 -9.52
N ASP A 86 12.66 -6.08 -9.51
CA ASP A 86 13.20 -7.14 -8.66
C ASP A 86 14.68 -7.45 -8.97
N TYR A 87 15.06 -7.45 -10.26
CA TYR A 87 16.48 -7.58 -10.66
C TYR A 87 17.36 -6.43 -10.14
N GLU A 88 16.78 -5.24 -9.94
CA GLU A 88 17.46 -4.08 -9.35
C GLU A 88 17.34 -4.03 -7.81
N GLY A 89 16.76 -5.05 -7.19
CA GLY A 89 16.57 -5.16 -5.74
C GLY A 89 15.42 -4.31 -5.19
N VAL A 90 14.50 -3.86 -6.03
CA VAL A 90 13.32 -3.07 -5.64
C VAL A 90 12.09 -3.96 -5.63
N ALA A 91 11.57 -4.27 -4.44
CA ALA A 91 10.37 -5.08 -4.28
C ALA A 91 9.11 -4.24 -4.49
N VAL A 92 8.28 -4.63 -5.44
CA VAL A 92 6.97 -4.03 -5.72
C VAL A 92 5.91 -5.12 -5.83
N ARG A 93 4.64 -4.72 -5.83
CA ARG A 93 3.51 -5.63 -6.07
C ARG A 93 2.86 -5.29 -7.40
N ALA A 94 2.57 -6.33 -8.21
CA ALA A 94 1.83 -6.20 -9.46
C ALA A 94 0.46 -6.84 -9.33
N GLY A 95 -0.58 -6.20 -9.86
CA GLY A 95 -1.96 -6.70 -9.89
C GLY A 95 -2.98 -5.63 -9.52
N HIS A 96 -4.24 -6.03 -9.40
CA HIS A 96 -5.34 -5.12 -9.08
C HIS A 96 -5.48 -4.80 -7.58
N HIS A 97 -4.81 -5.53 -6.70
CA HIS A 97 -4.78 -5.31 -5.23
C HIS A 97 -6.17 -5.20 -4.57
N CYS A 98 -7.16 -5.95 -5.08
CA CYS A 98 -8.58 -5.87 -4.68
C CYS A 98 -9.25 -4.52 -5.02
N ALA A 99 -8.63 -3.70 -5.87
CA ALA A 99 -9.10 -2.37 -6.24
C ALA A 99 -9.43 -2.25 -7.75
N GLN A 100 -9.71 -3.36 -8.44
CA GLN A 100 -9.97 -3.40 -9.88
C GLN A 100 -10.97 -2.33 -10.39
N PRO A 101 -12.02 -1.94 -9.66
CA PRO A 101 -12.93 -0.88 -10.12
C PRO A 101 -12.31 0.52 -10.19
N PHE A 102 -11.12 0.70 -9.61
CA PHE A 102 -10.41 1.99 -9.53
C PHE A 102 -9.14 2.03 -10.40
N ASN A 103 -8.83 0.92 -11.10
CA ASN A 103 -7.63 0.77 -11.95
C ASN A 103 -8.00 0.82 -13.44
#